data_cc3846c036fef18ed469ce03aa23ef80
#
_entry.id   cc3846c036fef18ed469ce03aa23ef80
#
_cell.length_a   1.000
_cell.length_b   1.000
_cell.length_c   1.000
_cell.angle_alpha   90.00
_cell.angle_beta   90.00
_cell.angle_gamma   90.00
#
_symmetry.space_group_name_H-M   'P 1'
#
loop_
_entity.id
_entity.type
_entity.pdbx_description
1 polymer ?
#
loop_
_entity_poly.entity_id
_entity_poly.type
_entity_poly.pdbx_seq_one_letter_code
_entity_poly.pdbx_strand_id
1 'polypeptide(L)'
;MTHTRHILWIVAIACSVLALAFTSCIEDGFTTSSSDVLAFNKDTVAFDTVITLQGTATKQMVVYNHSKKQIKISSIKVAGEAAKGHFHLNVDGVRGDEFQDVEIRGNDSIFIFIEARLDEMEQNEPTFLQDRLLFVTNGKTQDVVLTAWGQDVVRINGDTIDQDMRLTGDKPYLIYDTVFVEEGNTLTIDAGATLLFHDKAMIRCAGQMLANGTADEPITFRGDRLDRVVGSTSFEVMSGQWGGIIFTPPTMNNVLSHVIMKGSSIGMHCSAKGDTTQCALKLINCVLTNSAATCLATEACYVELIGTEISDAASVVAYFNGGKVMASQCTFANYYLFEVPSWPIVYFDEDNSDITVGKIKARFDNSILYGLSTEINDDKLNEFDVYFRYCLFKRADMNDGHFINCIWEGDPQFLTVRDKYLFDYRLGNESDAIAKGNSTLCPLEAQFDRYGNDRLLNGAIDLGAYVWVPVPEDETD
;
A
#
# COMPACT_ATOMS: atom_id res chain seq x y z
N MET A 1 -17.46 76.08 33.48
CA MET A 1 -17.18 74.95 34.44
C MET A 1 -18.32 73.93 34.56
N THR A 2 -19.53 74.23 34.20
CA THR A 2 -20.69 73.28 34.33
C THR A 2 -20.74 72.22 33.22
N HIS A 3 -20.38 72.54 31.98
CA HIS A 3 -20.43 71.61 30.84
C HIS A 3 -19.43 70.42 30.94
N THR A 4 -18.24 70.68 31.46
CA THR A 4 -17.23 69.63 31.63
C THR A 4 -17.60 68.59 32.68
N ARG A 5 -18.34 68.96 33.70
CA ARG A 5 -18.84 68.03 34.74
C ARG A 5 -19.94 67.10 34.21
N HIS A 6 -20.81 67.57 33.31
CA HIS A 6 -21.84 66.73 32.71
C HIS A 6 -21.27 65.72 31.73
N ILE A 7 -20.23 66.06 30.96
CA ILE A 7 -19.56 65.14 30.06
C ILE A 7 -18.86 64.05 30.87
N LEU A 8 -18.19 64.36 31.97
CA LEU A 8 -17.55 63.37 32.87
C LEU A 8 -18.56 62.42 33.49
N TRP A 9 -19.77 62.87 33.86
CA TRP A 9 -20.82 62.01 34.39
C TRP A 9 -21.41 61.06 33.32
N ILE A 10 -21.58 61.55 32.08
CA ILE A 10 -22.07 60.72 30.95
C ILE A 10 -21.03 59.64 30.60
N VAL A 11 -19.74 59.97 30.59
CA VAL A 11 -18.66 59.03 30.32
C VAL A 11 -18.56 57.99 31.44
N ALA A 12 -18.69 58.39 32.71
CA ALA A 12 -18.66 57.49 33.84
C ALA A 12 -19.87 56.53 33.83
N ILE A 13 -21.07 57.00 33.48
CA ILE A 13 -22.26 56.14 33.34
C ILE A 13 -22.10 55.19 32.15
N ALA A 14 -21.58 55.65 31.00
CA ALA A 14 -21.31 54.84 29.82
C ALA A 14 -20.27 53.74 30.12
N CYS A 15 -19.18 54.06 30.82
CA CYS A 15 -18.19 53.08 31.28
C CYS A 15 -18.74 52.07 32.29
N SER A 16 -19.66 52.54 33.19
CA SER A 16 -20.32 51.64 34.15
C SER A 16 -21.31 50.67 33.45
N VAL A 17 -22.05 51.15 32.49
CA VAL A 17 -22.95 50.30 31.66
C VAL A 17 -22.16 49.34 30.80
N LEU A 18 -21.04 49.79 30.23
CA LEU A 18 -20.15 48.93 29.45
C LEU A 18 -19.48 47.84 30.35
N ALA A 19 -19.08 48.18 31.57
CA ALA A 19 -18.51 47.24 32.54
C ALA A 19 -19.53 46.18 32.99
N LEU A 20 -20.81 46.51 33.08
CA LEU A 20 -21.91 45.58 33.40
C LEU A 20 -22.28 44.67 32.22
N ALA A 21 -21.98 45.05 30.99
CA ALA A 21 -22.21 44.23 29.80
C ALA A 21 -21.18 43.11 29.61
N PHE A 22 -20.05 43.15 30.32
CA PHE A 22 -19.00 42.12 30.26
C PHE A 22 -19.10 41.08 31.37
N THR A 23 -20.08 41.13 32.24
CA THR A 23 -20.38 40.00 33.12
C THR A 23 -21.19 38.95 32.33
N SER A 24 -20.53 38.30 31.37
CA SER A 24 -20.99 37.02 30.89
C SER A 24 -20.86 36.04 32.06
N CYS A 25 -21.96 35.85 32.78
CA CYS A 25 -22.08 34.76 33.75
C CYS A 25 -21.92 33.46 32.98
N ILE A 26 -20.73 32.88 32.98
CA ILE A 26 -20.61 31.44 32.82
C ILE A 26 -21.33 30.87 34.03
N GLU A 27 -22.47 30.20 33.83
CA GLU A 27 -23.11 29.44 34.91
C GLU A 27 -22.16 28.31 35.31
N ASP A 28 -21.37 28.53 36.36
CA ASP A 28 -20.41 27.57 36.94
C ASP A 28 -21.14 26.39 37.64
N GLY A 29 -22.37 26.09 37.27
CA GLY A 29 -23.18 25.02 37.85
C GLY A 29 -23.20 23.77 36.98
N PHE A 30 -23.00 22.61 37.62
CA PHE A 30 -23.27 21.32 36.96
C PHE A 30 -24.76 21.12 36.72
N THR A 31 -25.10 20.57 35.55
CA THR A 31 -26.47 20.07 35.34
C THR A 31 -26.61 18.68 35.94
N THR A 32 -27.76 18.43 36.57
CA THR A 32 -28.18 17.10 37.06
C THR A 32 -29.39 16.57 36.31
N SER A 33 -29.82 17.30 35.27
CA SER A 33 -30.97 16.91 34.45
C SER A 33 -30.63 15.69 33.59
N SER A 34 -31.48 14.67 33.70
CA SER A 34 -31.35 13.47 32.83
C SER A 34 -31.68 13.73 31.35
N SER A 35 -32.18 14.94 30.99
CA SER A 35 -32.34 15.37 29.61
C SER A 35 -31.04 15.88 28.99
N ASP A 36 -30.10 16.34 29.84
CA ASP A 36 -28.81 16.82 29.39
C ASP A 36 -27.86 15.64 29.25
N VAL A 37 -27.75 15.17 28.03
CA VAL A 37 -26.95 13.99 27.61
C VAL A 37 -25.75 14.41 26.78
N LEU A 38 -24.79 13.54 26.65
CA LEU A 38 -23.64 13.73 25.76
C LEU A 38 -24.03 13.52 24.29
N ALA A 39 -23.34 14.20 23.40
CA ALA A 39 -23.40 13.91 21.98
C ALA A 39 -22.00 13.44 21.48
N PHE A 40 -21.99 12.57 20.50
CA PHE A 40 -20.77 11.98 19.95
C PHE A 40 -20.68 12.26 18.46
N ASN A 41 -19.48 12.51 17.95
CA ASN A 41 -19.25 12.65 16.51
C ASN A 41 -19.22 11.30 15.78
N LYS A 42 -19.19 10.19 16.52
CA LYS A 42 -19.20 8.81 16.02
C LYS A 42 -19.99 7.94 16.97
N ASP A 43 -20.77 7.02 16.43
CA ASP A 43 -21.45 5.95 17.18
C ASP A 43 -20.59 4.68 17.27
N THR A 44 -19.58 4.58 16.39
CA THR A 44 -18.66 3.45 16.29
C THR A 44 -17.24 3.94 16.03
N VAL A 45 -16.27 3.40 16.77
CA VAL A 45 -14.84 3.52 16.50
C VAL A 45 -14.34 2.16 16.02
N ALA A 46 -14.19 2.02 14.72
CA ALA A 46 -13.76 0.79 14.10
C ALA A 46 -12.26 0.81 13.87
N PHE A 47 -11.55 -0.17 14.39
CA PHE A 47 -10.19 -0.53 13.97
C PHE A 47 -10.32 -1.61 12.91
N ASP A 48 -9.62 -1.40 11.78
CA ASP A 48 -9.60 -2.39 10.70
C ASP A 48 -8.87 -3.67 11.18
N THR A 49 -7.98 -4.26 10.44
CA THR A 49 -7.18 -5.39 10.91
C THR A 49 -6.07 -4.90 11.84
N VAL A 50 -5.99 -5.49 13.01
CA VAL A 50 -5.00 -5.21 14.07
C VAL A 50 -4.12 -6.44 14.25
N ILE A 51 -2.84 -6.31 14.01
CA ILE A 51 -1.87 -7.37 14.29
C ILE A 51 -1.77 -7.54 15.81
N THR A 52 -1.97 -8.77 16.29
CA THR A 52 -1.92 -9.08 17.73
C THR A 52 -0.57 -8.73 18.34
N LEU A 53 -0.54 -8.35 19.60
CA LEU A 53 0.61 -7.86 20.38
C LEU A 53 1.23 -6.55 19.85
N GLN A 54 0.65 -5.93 18.82
CA GLN A 54 1.08 -4.64 18.28
C GLN A 54 0.02 -3.58 18.56
N GLY A 55 0.43 -2.39 19.00
CA GLY A 55 -0.48 -1.26 19.18
C GLY A 55 -0.83 -0.61 17.84
N THR A 56 -2.06 -0.16 17.71
CA THR A 56 -2.51 0.58 16.52
C THR A 56 -2.16 2.05 16.59
N ALA A 57 -2.27 2.75 15.46
CA ALA A 57 -2.43 4.19 15.49
C ALA A 57 -3.70 4.57 16.29
N THR A 58 -3.62 5.65 17.06
CA THR A 58 -4.77 6.10 17.85
C THR A 58 -5.88 6.66 16.98
N LYS A 59 -7.13 6.28 17.28
CA LYS A 59 -8.33 6.87 16.68
C LYS A 59 -8.95 7.88 17.61
N GLN A 60 -9.34 9.03 17.06
CA GLN A 60 -9.93 10.12 17.81
C GLN A 60 -11.45 10.11 17.71
N MET A 61 -12.12 10.35 18.83
CA MET A 61 -13.52 10.74 18.89
C MET A 61 -13.71 12.00 19.71
N VAL A 62 -14.82 12.68 19.50
CA VAL A 62 -15.18 13.92 20.20
C VAL A 62 -16.48 13.70 20.95
N VAL A 63 -16.47 14.10 22.22
CA VAL A 63 -17.63 14.07 23.11
C VAL A 63 -18.06 15.50 23.38
N TYR A 64 -19.29 15.84 23.04
CA TYR A 64 -19.86 17.19 23.17
C TYR A 64 -20.81 17.30 24.33
N ASN A 65 -20.74 18.44 24.99
CA ASN A 65 -21.77 18.94 25.88
C ASN A 65 -22.51 20.11 25.19
N HIS A 66 -23.70 19.86 24.68
CA HIS A 66 -24.56 20.90 24.09
C HIS A 66 -25.41 21.66 25.11
N SER A 67 -25.36 21.29 26.42
CA SER A 67 -26.00 22.04 27.48
C SER A 67 -25.27 23.37 27.74
N LYS A 68 -26.00 24.38 28.22
CA LYS A 68 -25.37 25.64 28.66
C LYS A 68 -24.60 25.47 29.98
N LYS A 69 -24.90 24.44 30.75
CA LYS A 69 -24.26 24.11 32.02
C LYS A 69 -23.17 23.07 31.82
N GLN A 70 -22.25 23.05 32.77
CA GLN A 70 -21.20 22.03 32.81
C GLN A 70 -21.82 20.64 33.06
N ILE A 71 -21.34 19.63 32.34
CA ILE A 71 -21.70 18.23 32.55
C ILE A 71 -20.52 17.55 33.26
N LYS A 72 -20.86 16.72 34.28
CA LYS A 72 -19.92 15.80 34.92
C LYS A 72 -20.24 14.38 34.45
N ILE A 73 -19.30 13.73 33.82
CA ILE A 73 -19.40 12.32 33.45
C ILE A 73 -18.91 11.50 34.65
N SER A 74 -19.83 10.78 35.30
CA SER A 74 -19.51 10.02 36.50
C SER A 74 -18.54 8.85 36.25
N SER A 75 -18.62 8.24 35.07
CA SER A 75 -17.73 7.14 34.69
C SER A 75 -17.57 7.06 33.17
N ILE A 76 -16.35 6.84 32.71
CA ILE A 76 -16.01 6.45 31.33
C ILE A 76 -15.17 5.18 31.42
N LYS A 77 -15.62 4.08 30.77
CA LYS A 77 -14.87 2.80 30.76
C LYS A 77 -15.29 1.89 29.63
N VAL A 78 -14.41 0.96 29.26
CA VAL A 78 -14.75 -0.14 28.35
C VAL A 78 -15.58 -1.19 29.08
N ALA A 79 -16.67 -1.67 28.47
CA ALA A 79 -17.72 -2.47 29.15
C ALA A 79 -17.33 -3.92 29.39
N GLY A 80 -16.64 -4.57 28.44
CA GLY A 80 -16.43 -6.02 28.44
C GLY A 80 -15.28 -6.47 29.33
N GLU A 81 -15.50 -7.55 30.09
CA GLU A 81 -14.40 -8.16 30.82
C GLU A 81 -13.42 -8.93 29.91
N ALA A 82 -13.93 -9.50 28.81
CA ALA A 82 -13.12 -10.20 27.80
C ALA A 82 -12.23 -9.27 26.98
N ALA A 83 -12.57 -7.99 26.92
CA ALA A 83 -11.80 -6.97 26.19
C ALA A 83 -10.99 -6.04 27.12
N LYS A 84 -10.93 -6.34 28.42
CA LYS A 84 -10.05 -5.61 29.36
C LYS A 84 -8.61 -5.73 28.89
N GLY A 85 -8.01 -4.56 28.59
CA GLY A 85 -6.65 -4.48 28.07
C GLY A 85 -6.53 -4.45 26.53
N HIS A 86 -7.62 -4.67 25.80
CA HIS A 86 -7.58 -4.60 24.33
C HIS A 86 -7.74 -3.17 23.77
N PHE A 87 -8.48 -2.31 24.48
CA PHE A 87 -8.68 -0.91 24.11
C PHE A 87 -8.14 0.00 25.20
N HIS A 88 -7.17 0.83 24.87
CA HIS A 88 -6.56 1.80 25.77
C HIS A 88 -7.06 3.20 25.46
N LEU A 89 -7.42 3.93 26.51
CA LEU A 89 -8.04 5.24 26.39
C LEU A 89 -7.08 6.36 26.81
N ASN A 90 -7.20 7.50 26.14
CA ASN A 90 -6.69 8.77 26.61
C ASN A 90 -7.84 9.78 26.55
N VAL A 91 -8.31 10.19 27.71
CA VAL A 91 -9.44 11.11 27.87
C VAL A 91 -8.90 12.48 28.28
N ASP A 92 -9.08 13.47 27.42
CA ASP A 92 -8.64 14.86 27.64
C ASP A 92 -7.16 14.97 28.10
N GLY A 93 -6.28 14.15 27.44
CA GLY A 93 -4.85 14.14 27.74
C GLY A 93 -4.42 13.18 28.86
N VAL A 94 -5.33 12.57 29.58
CA VAL A 94 -5.05 11.61 30.65
C VAL A 94 -5.20 10.17 30.12
N ARG A 95 -4.18 9.33 30.29
CA ARG A 95 -4.21 7.90 29.95
C ARG A 95 -4.81 7.08 31.09
N GLY A 96 -5.65 6.09 30.77
CA GLY A 96 -6.23 5.16 31.74
C GLY A 96 -7.24 4.22 31.10
N ASP A 97 -7.74 3.25 31.87
CA ASP A 97 -8.74 2.28 31.42
C ASP A 97 -10.14 2.61 31.98
N GLU A 98 -10.18 3.39 33.06
CA GLU A 98 -11.42 3.89 33.68
C GLU A 98 -11.20 5.33 34.18
N PHE A 99 -12.16 6.20 33.95
CA PHE A 99 -12.13 7.61 34.35
C PHE A 99 -13.41 7.93 35.16
N GLN A 100 -13.25 8.75 36.18
CA GLN A 100 -14.34 9.22 37.01
C GLN A 100 -14.33 10.75 37.07
N ASP A 101 -15.53 11.32 37.24
CA ASP A 101 -15.71 12.76 37.42
C ASP A 101 -15.10 13.64 36.32
N VAL A 102 -15.16 13.19 35.05
CA VAL A 102 -14.70 13.97 33.91
C VAL A 102 -15.66 15.10 33.59
N GLU A 103 -15.16 16.32 33.51
CA GLU A 103 -16.00 17.53 33.36
C GLU A 103 -15.90 18.10 31.94
N ILE A 104 -17.06 18.44 31.35
CA ILE A 104 -17.14 19.17 30.08
C ILE A 104 -17.92 20.45 30.31
N ARG A 105 -17.29 21.61 30.02
CA ARG A 105 -17.93 22.92 30.13
C ARG A 105 -19.19 23.01 29.26
N GLY A 106 -20.08 23.95 29.59
CA GLY A 106 -21.27 24.21 28.76
C GLY A 106 -20.89 24.64 27.33
N ASN A 107 -21.53 24.05 26.31
CA ASN A 107 -21.27 24.27 24.89
C ASN A 107 -19.82 23.98 24.47
N ASP A 108 -19.18 23.00 25.10
CA ASP A 108 -17.80 22.61 24.86
C ASP A 108 -17.66 21.10 24.57
N SER A 109 -16.47 20.62 24.31
CA SER A 109 -16.19 19.22 24.00
C SER A 109 -14.83 18.78 24.53
N ILE A 110 -14.66 17.47 24.68
CA ILE A 110 -13.38 16.84 24.97
C ILE A 110 -13.04 15.83 23.90
N PHE A 111 -11.73 15.56 23.75
CA PHE A 111 -11.20 14.53 22.86
C PHE A 111 -10.95 13.25 23.63
N ILE A 112 -11.34 12.12 23.02
CA ILE A 112 -10.93 10.80 23.47
C ILE A 112 -10.13 10.14 22.37
N PHE A 113 -8.91 9.74 22.69
CA PHE A 113 -8.07 8.94 21.82
C PHE A 113 -8.11 7.49 22.28
N ILE A 114 -8.29 6.59 21.33
CA ILE A 114 -8.44 5.16 21.57
C ILE A 114 -7.37 4.43 20.76
N GLU A 115 -6.64 3.54 21.40
CA GLU A 115 -5.68 2.63 20.81
C GLU A 115 -6.17 1.19 21.00
N ALA A 116 -6.07 0.35 19.98
CA ALA A 116 -6.30 -1.08 20.12
C ALA A 116 -4.97 -1.82 20.20
N ARG A 117 -4.85 -2.74 21.17
CA ARG A 117 -3.75 -3.68 21.30
C ARG A 117 -4.33 -5.02 21.74
N LEU A 118 -4.32 -5.97 20.83
CA LEU A 118 -4.97 -7.26 21.01
C LEU A 118 -3.96 -8.31 21.44
N ASP A 119 -4.37 -9.21 22.34
CA ASP A 119 -3.59 -10.41 22.68
C ASP A 119 -3.69 -11.44 21.55
N GLU A 120 -2.79 -12.43 21.56
CA GLU A 120 -2.85 -13.57 20.65
C GLU A 120 -4.15 -14.34 20.86
N MET A 121 -4.78 -14.75 19.77
CA MET A 121 -6.08 -15.41 19.75
C MET A 121 -5.98 -16.90 19.43
N GLU A 122 -4.76 -17.38 19.10
CA GLU A 122 -4.48 -18.74 18.66
C GLU A 122 -5.31 -19.20 17.45
N GLN A 123 -5.61 -18.21 16.55
CA GLN A 123 -6.38 -18.43 15.32
C GLN A 123 -5.52 -18.14 14.09
N ASN A 124 -5.80 -18.82 12.97
CA ASN A 124 -5.17 -18.52 11.70
C ASN A 124 -5.91 -17.37 10.99
N GLU A 125 -7.23 -17.40 11.05
CA GLU A 125 -8.08 -16.39 10.43
C GLU A 125 -8.28 -15.17 11.33
N PRO A 126 -8.53 -13.97 10.75
CA PRO A 126 -8.84 -12.78 11.52
C PRO A 126 -10.09 -12.97 12.38
N THR A 127 -10.00 -12.65 13.66
CA THR A 127 -11.09 -12.77 14.62
C THR A 127 -11.73 -11.42 14.89
N PHE A 128 -13.06 -11.32 14.73
CA PHE A 128 -13.80 -10.10 15.01
C PHE A 128 -14.01 -9.90 16.50
N LEU A 129 -13.68 -8.73 17.00
CA LEU A 129 -13.86 -8.28 18.37
C LEU A 129 -14.76 -7.05 18.39
N GLN A 130 -15.71 -7.04 19.34
CA GLN A 130 -16.57 -5.89 19.59
C GLN A 130 -16.69 -5.65 21.09
N ASP A 131 -16.61 -4.38 21.48
CA ASP A 131 -16.87 -3.91 22.84
C ASP A 131 -17.58 -2.56 22.81
N ARG A 132 -17.86 -2.00 23.98
CA ARG A 132 -18.56 -0.71 24.14
C ARG A 132 -17.79 0.19 25.10
N LEU A 133 -17.58 1.42 24.69
CA LEU A 133 -17.11 2.49 25.54
C LEU A 133 -18.33 3.13 26.21
N LEU A 134 -18.48 2.93 27.52
CA LEU A 134 -19.62 3.39 28.30
C LEU A 134 -19.36 4.76 28.93
N PHE A 135 -20.39 5.61 28.92
CA PHE A 135 -20.42 6.92 29.54
C PHE A 135 -21.62 6.98 30.50
N VAL A 136 -21.38 7.25 31.77
CA VAL A 136 -22.45 7.44 32.76
C VAL A 136 -22.56 8.92 33.09
N THR A 137 -23.69 9.54 32.76
CA THR A 137 -23.93 10.97 32.93
C THR A 137 -25.37 11.21 33.41
N ASN A 138 -25.55 11.96 34.51
CA ASN A 138 -26.86 12.33 35.05
C ASN A 138 -27.80 11.12 35.23
N GLY A 139 -27.25 9.97 35.66
CA GLY A 139 -28.01 8.72 35.85
C GLY A 139 -28.36 7.96 34.57
N LYS A 140 -27.92 8.42 33.41
CA LYS A 140 -28.06 7.71 32.11
C LYS A 140 -26.74 7.12 31.67
N THR A 141 -26.82 5.95 31.05
CA THR A 141 -25.69 5.33 30.36
C THR A 141 -25.88 5.51 28.86
N GLN A 142 -24.84 6.01 28.20
CA GLN A 142 -24.69 6.07 26.75
C GLN A 142 -23.46 5.26 26.34
N ASP A 143 -23.40 4.79 25.11
CA ASP A 143 -22.26 3.99 24.64
C ASP A 143 -21.85 4.34 23.22
N VAL A 144 -20.58 4.04 22.93
CA VAL A 144 -19.98 4.05 21.60
C VAL A 144 -19.40 2.67 21.36
N VAL A 145 -19.68 2.09 20.18
CA VAL A 145 -19.21 0.75 19.82
C VAL A 145 -17.73 0.82 19.44
N LEU A 146 -16.93 -0.11 19.95
CA LEU A 146 -15.54 -0.34 19.58
C LEU A 146 -15.43 -1.66 18.81
N THR A 147 -14.82 -1.65 17.62
CA THR A 147 -14.63 -2.88 16.84
C THR A 147 -13.20 -3.01 16.34
N ALA A 148 -12.72 -4.25 16.24
CA ALA A 148 -11.42 -4.58 15.67
C ALA A 148 -11.45 -5.99 15.06
N TRP A 149 -10.62 -6.23 14.03
CA TRP A 149 -10.31 -7.57 13.55
C TRP A 149 -8.89 -7.92 14.00
N GLY A 150 -8.74 -8.86 14.92
CA GLY A 150 -7.44 -9.32 15.40
C GLY A 150 -6.84 -10.35 14.45
N GLN A 151 -5.60 -10.16 14.04
CA GLN A 151 -4.86 -11.07 13.19
C GLN A 151 -3.60 -11.54 13.90
N ASP A 152 -3.52 -12.84 14.17
CA ASP A 152 -2.29 -13.46 14.62
C ASP A 152 -1.27 -13.60 13.49
N VAL A 153 0.00 -13.49 13.81
CA VAL A 153 1.09 -13.55 12.85
C VAL A 153 2.26 -14.40 13.38
N VAL A 154 3.00 -15.00 12.48
CA VAL A 154 4.31 -15.59 12.80
C VAL A 154 5.37 -14.50 12.71
N ARG A 155 6.15 -14.27 13.78
CA ARG A 155 7.16 -13.22 13.83
C ARG A 155 8.54 -13.73 13.47
N ILE A 156 9.22 -13.04 12.55
CA ILE A 156 10.59 -13.30 12.12
C ILE A 156 11.42 -12.05 12.40
N ASN A 157 12.46 -12.14 13.21
CA ASN A 157 13.23 -10.99 13.71
C ASN A 157 14.67 -11.01 13.16
N GLY A 158 14.85 -10.64 11.88
CA GLY A 158 16.18 -10.51 11.29
C GLY A 158 16.97 -11.83 11.24
N ASP A 159 16.30 -12.93 10.92
CA ASP A 159 16.90 -14.26 10.97
C ASP A 159 17.76 -14.56 9.73
N THR A 160 18.80 -15.36 9.93
CA THR A 160 19.58 -15.98 8.86
C THR A 160 19.03 -17.38 8.58
N ILE A 161 18.61 -17.60 7.34
CA ILE A 161 18.12 -18.90 6.85
C ILE A 161 19.36 -19.70 6.39
N ASP A 162 19.87 -20.53 7.27
CA ASP A 162 21.05 -21.40 7.10
C ASP A 162 20.70 -22.87 6.78
N GLN A 163 19.43 -23.13 6.53
CA GLN A 163 18.86 -24.40 6.06
C GLN A 163 17.60 -24.11 5.24
N ASP A 164 17.14 -25.07 4.44
CA ASP A 164 15.92 -24.89 3.66
C ASP A 164 14.74 -24.54 4.58
N MET A 165 14.04 -23.45 4.22
CA MET A 165 12.89 -22.96 4.99
C MET A 165 11.65 -22.89 4.10
N ARG A 166 10.49 -23.22 4.68
CA ARG A 166 9.20 -23.12 4.01
C ARG A 166 8.23 -22.24 4.78
N LEU A 167 7.63 -21.27 4.09
CA LEU A 167 6.56 -20.40 4.59
C LEU A 167 5.25 -20.84 3.95
N THR A 168 4.24 -21.16 4.79
CA THR A 168 2.92 -21.61 4.34
C THR A 168 1.92 -20.46 4.27
N GLY A 169 0.76 -20.67 3.63
CA GLY A 169 -0.34 -19.70 3.55
C GLY A 169 -1.23 -19.65 4.78
N ASP A 170 -0.99 -20.45 5.83
CA ASP A 170 -1.91 -20.61 6.96
C ASP A 170 -2.07 -19.34 7.81
N LYS A 171 -0.97 -18.60 8.01
CA LYS A 171 -0.92 -17.42 8.87
C LYS A 171 0.07 -16.40 8.31
N PRO A 172 -0.23 -15.08 8.34
CA PRO A 172 0.72 -14.08 7.87
C PRO A 172 2.03 -14.09 8.68
N TYR A 173 3.11 -13.73 8.01
CA TYR A 173 4.44 -13.54 8.62
C TYR A 173 4.70 -12.06 8.82
N LEU A 174 5.07 -11.65 10.02
CA LEU A 174 5.51 -10.29 10.32
C LEU A 174 7.04 -10.28 10.46
N ILE A 175 7.69 -9.61 9.53
CA ILE A 175 9.14 -9.58 9.41
C ILE A 175 9.66 -8.26 9.95
N TYR A 176 10.53 -8.35 10.98
CA TYR A 176 11.31 -7.24 11.50
C TYR A 176 12.75 -7.40 11.04
N ASP A 177 13.37 -6.28 10.62
CA ASP A 177 14.76 -6.25 10.15
C ASP A 177 15.00 -7.13 8.90
N THR A 178 16.23 -7.49 8.60
CA THR A 178 16.62 -8.19 7.38
C THR A 178 16.59 -9.71 7.60
N VAL A 179 15.86 -10.42 6.74
CA VAL A 179 15.97 -11.88 6.60
C VAL A 179 17.01 -12.16 5.51
N PHE A 180 18.02 -12.94 5.85
CA PHE A 180 19.10 -13.32 4.94
C PHE A 180 19.03 -14.81 4.59
N VAL A 181 18.86 -15.14 3.30
CA VAL A 181 18.92 -16.51 2.79
C VAL A 181 20.37 -16.80 2.35
N GLU A 182 21.04 -17.68 3.07
CA GLU A 182 22.44 -18.05 2.76
C GLU A 182 22.56 -18.84 1.47
N GLU A 183 23.75 -18.78 0.87
CA GLU A 183 24.14 -19.60 -0.29
C GLU A 183 23.91 -21.08 -0.01
N GLY A 184 23.32 -21.78 -0.97
CA GLY A 184 23.04 -23.23 -0.89
C GLY A 184 21.73 -23.58 -0.19
N ASN A 185 21.03 -22.61 0.40
CA ASN A 185 19.73 -22.82 1.04
C ASN A 185 18.59 -22.25 0.20
N THR A 186 17.39 -22.79 0.39
CA THR A 186 16.18 -22.42 -0.34
C THR A 186 15.12 -21.87 0.60
N LEU A 187 14.62 -20.67 0.30
CA LEU A 187 13.39 -20.14 0.87
C LEU A 187 12.22 -20.48 -0.06
N THR A 188 11.37 -21.41 0.36
CA THR A 188 10.13 -21.76 -0.36
C THR A 188 8.95 -21.03 0.28
N ILE A 189 8.13 -20.38 -0.53
CA ILE A 189 6.93 -19.64 -0.11
C ILE A 189 5.74 -20.22 -0.86
N ASP A 190 4.78 -20.77 -0.11
CA ASP A 190 3.61 -21.41 -0.67
C ASP A 190 2.52 -20.42 -1.08
N ALA A 191 1.57 -20.89 -1.89
CA ALA A 191 0.39 -20.15 -2.30
C ALA A 191 -0.37 -19.59 -1.08
N GLY A 192 -0.94 -18.40 -1.22
CA GLY A 192 -1.69 -17.69 -0.18
C GLY A 192 -0.84 -17.05 0.91
N ALA A 193 0.47 -17.29 0.95
CA ALA A 193 1.33 -16.71 1.99
C ALA A 193 1.35 -15.18 1.91
N THR A 194 1.23 -14.54 3.07
CA THR A 194 1.32 -13.08 3.22
C THR A 194 2.50 -12.72 4.10
N LEU A 195 3.43 -11.94 3.57
CA LEU A 195 4.59 -11.42 4.27
C LEU A 195 4.41 -9.92 4.50
N LEU A 196 4.32 -9.55 5.76
CA LEU A 196 4.19 -8.18 6.26
C LEU A 196 5.55 -7.71 6.74
N PHE A 197 6.03 -6.60 6.24
CA PHE A 197 7.35 -6.07 6.57
C PHE A 197 7.24 -4.80 7.40
N HIS A 198 7.94 -4.77 8.52
CA HIS A 198 7.98 -3.61 9.41
C HIS A 198 9.10 -2.65 9.02
N ASP A 199 8.76 -1.38 8.84
CA ASP A 199 9.70 -0.27 8.56
C ASP A 199 10.71 -0.63 7.44
N LYS A 200 11.99 -0.82 7.77
CA LYS A 200 13.09 -1.10 6.81
C LYS A 200 13.36 -2.59 6.61
N ALA A 201 12.51 -3.45 7.14
CA ALA A 201 12.65 -4.88 6.97
C ALA A 201 12.74 -5.26 5.48
N MET A 202 13.59 -6.23 5.16
CA MET A 202 13.84 -6.66 3.78
C MET A 202 14.25 -8.14 3.71
N ILE A 203 14.25 -8.69 2.51
CA ILE A 203 14.86 -9.99 2.25
C ILE A 203 16.13 -9.79 1.42
N ARG A 204 17.23 -10.40 1.85
CA ARG A 204 18.46 -10.55 1.06
C ARG A 204 18.68 -12.02 0.80
N CYS A 205 18.80 -12.39 -0.48
CA CYS A 205 18.91 -13.78 -0.89
C CYS A 205 20.22 -14.01 -1.67
N ALA A 206 21.14 -14.73 -1.07
CA ALA A 206 22.33 -15.29 -1.74
C ALA A 206 22.10 -16.75 -2.15
N GLY A 207 21.12 -17.40 -1.56
CA GLY A 207 20.64 -18.74 -1.91
C GLY A 207 19.59 -18.71 -3.03
N GLN A 208 18.52 -19.47 -2.86
CA GLN A 208 17.40 -19.55 -3.80
C GLN A 208 16.08 -19.15 -3.15
N MET A 209 15.21 -18.46 -3.92
CA MET A 209 13.83 -18.17 -3.52
C MET A 209 12.87 -18.81 -4.52
N LEU A 210 11.93 -19.62 -4.02
CA LEU A 210 10.85 -20.22 -4.78
C LEU A 210 9.50 -19.76 -4.18
N ALA A 211 8.82 -18.84 -4.84
CA ALA A 211 7.51 -18.35 -4.42
C ALA A 211 6.44 -18.90 -5.38
N ASN A 212 5.63 -19.84 -4.88
CA ASN A 212 4.73 -20.67 -5.68
C ASN A 212 3.27 -20.26 -5.47
N GLY A 213 2.92 -19.00 -5.74
CA GLY A 213 1.55 -18.53 -5.74
C GLY A 213 0.73 -19.08 -6.92
N THR A 214 -0.58 -18.92 -6.84
CA THR A 214 -1.53 -19.30 -7.89
C THR A 214 -2.48 -18.13 -8.18
N ALA A 215 -3.30 -18.25 -9.23
CA ALA A 215 -4.30 -17.24 -9.56
C ALA A 215 -5.32 -17.06 -8.42
N ASP A 216 -5.73 -18.15 -7.79
CA ASP A 216 -6.71 -18.14 -6.69
C ASP A 216 -6.07 -17.77 -5.34
N GLU A 217 -4.80 -18.14 -5.13
CA GLU A 217 -4.05 -17.94 -3.89
C GLU A 217 -2.70 -17.24 -4.18
N PRO A 218 -2.70 -15.95 -4.53
CA PRO A 218 -1.46 -15.20 -4.77
C PRO A 218 -0.68 -15.01 -3.47
N ILE A 219 0.64 -14.88 -3.60
CA ILE A 219 1.52 -14.51 -2.50
C ILE A 219 1.59 -12.99 -2.41
N THR A 220 1.52 -12.43 -1.19
CA THR A 220 1.56 -10.97 -0.99
C THR A 220 2.78 -10.54 -0.17
N PHE A 221 3.56 -9.58 -0.71
CA PHE A 221 4.65 -8.88 -0.01
C PHE A 221 4.28 -7.40 0.14
N ARG A 222 4.15 -6.91 1.38
CA ARG A 222 3.73 -5.54 1.64
C ARG A 222 4.21 -5.03 3.01
N GLY A 223 4.07 -3.73 3.26
CA GLY A 223 4.24 -3.19 4.59
C GLY A 223 3.20 -3.70 5.59
N ASP A 224 3.52 -3.66 6.87
CA ASP A 224 2.68 -4.16 7.97
C ASP A 224 1.55 -3.20 8.39
N ARG A 225 1.49 -1.99 7.81
CA ARG A 225 0.41 -1.04 8.06
C ARG A 225 -0.87 -1.47 7.34
N LEU A 226 -1.86 -1.93 8.10
CA LEU A 226 -3.16 -2.42 7.62
C LEU A 226 -4.28 -1.39 7.84
N ASP A 227 -3.95 -0.22 8.39
CA ASP A 227 -4.86 0.87 8.70
C ASP A 227 -5.10 1.79 7.47
N ARG A 228 -5.83 2.88 7.71
CA ARG A 228 -6.15 3.89 6.70
C ARG A 228 -5.37 5.18 6.93
N VAL A 229 -4.98 5.84 5.83
CA VAL A 229 -4.29 7.14 5.89
C VAL A 229 -5.31 8.25 6.20
N VAL A 230 -6.31 8.42 5.35
CA VAL A 230 -7.36 9.42 5.47
C VAL A 230 -8.68 8.86 4.95
N GLY A 231 -9.75 8.97 5.74
CA GLY A 231 -11.08 8.52 5.33
C GLY A 231 -11.13 7.02 5.02
N SER A 232 -11.46 6.65 3.79
CA SER A 232 -11.51 5.26 3.31
C SER A 232 -10.20 4.80 2.66
N THR A 233 -9.21 5.68 2.47
CA THR A 233 -7.97 5.38 1.76
C THR A 233 -7.06 4.49 2.59
N SER A 234 -6.77 3.28 2.11
CA SER A 234 -5.83 2.33 2.73
C SER A 234 -4.42 2.91 2.80
N PHE A 235 -3.64 2.54 3.83
CA PHE A 235 -2.22 2.88 3.93
C PHE A 235 -1.38 2.23 2.81
N GLU A 236 -1.91 1.24 2.11
CA GLU A 236 -1.27 0.60 0.96
C GLU A 236 -0.90 1.54 -0.19
N VAL A 237 -1.56 2.69 -0.31
CA VAL A 237 -1.24 3.70 -1.33
C VAL A 237 0.13 4.34 -1.10
N MET A 238 0.66 4.26 0.13
CA MET A 238 1.97 4.80 0.46
C MET A 238 3.08 3.87 -0.03
N SER A 239 4.07 4.42 -0.71
CA SER A 239 5.32 3.73 -1.04
C SER A 239 6.34 3.87 0.10
N GLY A 240 7.44 3.12 0.05
CA GLY A 240 8.53 3.23 1.01
C GLY A 240 8.20 2.69 2.40
N GLN A 241 7.23 1.79 2.53
CA GLN A 241 6.81 1.20 3.80
C GLN A 241 7.80 0.15 4.34
N TRP A 242 8.60 -0.46 3.47
CA TRP A 242 9.55 -1.51 3.79
C TRP A 242 10.72 -1.51 2.81
N GLY A 243 11.79 -2.25 3.12
CA GLY A 243 13.03 -2.21 2.34
C GLY A 243 12.85 -2.65 0.89
N GLY A 244 12.54 -3.90 0.65
CA GLY A 244 12.47 -4.55 -0.66
C GLY A 244 13.11 -5.94 -0.64
N ILE A 245 13.44 -6.48 -1.84
CA ILE A 245 14.09 -7.78 -1.98
C ILE A 245 15.39 -7.60 -2.78
N ILE A 246 16.49 -8.14 -2.27
CA ILE A 246 17.79 -8.09 -2.93
C ILE A 246 18.31 -9.50 -3.15
N PHE A 247 18.41 -9.90 -4.41
CA PHE A 247 19.12 -11.11 -4.82
C PHE A 247 20.57 -10.76 -5.06
N THR A 248 21.47 -11.41 -4.31
CA THR A 248 22.90 -11.15 -4.37
C THR A 248 23.65 -12.38 -4.90
N PRO A 249 24.76 -12.22 -5.62
CA PRO A 249 25.55 -13.37 -6.05
C PRO A 249 25.97 -14.26 -4.87
N PRO A 250 25.96 -15.60 -4.99
CA PRO A 250 25.80 -16.37 -6.23
C PRO A 250 24.35 -16.85 -6.50
N THR A 251 23.35 -16.11 -6.09
CA THR A 251 21.92 -16.48 -6.25
C THR A 251 21.60 -16.83 -7.71
N MET A 252 20.87 -17.91 -7.94
CA MET A 252 20.42 -18.36 -9.25
C MET A 252 19.10 -19.15 -9.15
N ASN A 253 18.40 -19.23 -10.30
CA ASN A 253 17.18 -20.02 -10.44
C ASN A 253 16.06 -19.63 -9.44
N ASN A 254 15.98 -18.33 -9.13
CA ASN A 254 14.86 -17.81 -8.36
C ASN A 254 13.62 -17.78 -9.24
N VAL A 255 12.52 -18.30 -8.75
CA VAL A 255 11.23 -18.35 -9.46
C VAL A 255 10.14 -17.81 -8.57
N LEU A 256 9.48 -16.76 -8.99
CA LEU A 256 8.32 -16.18 -8.32
C LEU A 256 7.13 -16.24 -9.28
N SER A 257 6.06 -16.88 -8.84
CA SER A 257 4.82 -17.02 -9.58
C SER A 257 3.66 -16.45 -8.79
N HIS A 258 2.82 -15.62 -9.42
CA HIS A 258 1.64 -14.98 -8.82
C HIS A 258 1.97 -14.25 -7.51
N VAL A 259 3.08 -13.52 -7.50
CA VAL A 259 3.51 -12.67 -6.36
C VAL A 259 3.04 -11.23 -6.59
N ILE A 260 2.40 -10.66 -5.58
CA ILE A 260 2.05 -9.24 -5.51
C ILE A 260 3.01 -8.57 -4.52
N MET A 261 3.92 -7.76 -5.03
CA MET A 261 4.86 -6.98 -4.23
C MET A 261 4.52 -5.50 -4.34
N LYS A 262 4.26 -4.83 -3.20
CA LYS A 262 3.83 -3.42 -3.19
C LYS A 262 4.38 -2.62 -2.03
N GLY A 263 4.55 -1.32 -2.25
CA GLY A 263 4.87 -0.34 -1.21
C GLY A 263 6.31 -0.38 -0.70
N SER A 264 7.25 -0.95 -1.45
CA SER A 264 8.66 -1.04 -1.06
C SER A 264 9.43 0.28 -1.25
N SER A 265 10.60 0.37 -0.61
CA SER A 265 11.52 1.50 -0.78
C SER A 265 12.37 1.37 -2.04
N ILE A 266 12.93 0.18 -2.30
CA ILE A 266 13.86 -0.04 -3.43
C ILE A 266 13.35 -1.03 -4.47
N GLY A 267 12.17 -1.66 -4.26
CA GLY A 267 11.67 -2.71 -5.14
C GLY A 267 12.43 -4.02 -5.01
N MET A 268 12.60 -4.68 -6.15
CA MET A 268 13.34 -5.93 -6.30
C MET A 268 14.63 -5.68 -7.05
N HIS A 269 15.75 -6.05 -6.46
CA HIS A 269 17.08 -5.95 -7.05
C HIS A 269 17.66 -7.33 -7.32
N CYS A 270 18.22 -7.58 -8.51
CA CYS A 270 18.88 -8.84 -8.84
C CYS A 270 20.25 -8.60 -9.50
N SER A 271 21.29 -9.18 -8.93
CA SER A 271 22.65 -9.18 -9.51
C SER A 271 23.22 -10.60 -9.52
N ALA A 272 23.88 -10.99 -10.61
CA ALA A 272 24.46 -12.32 -10.78
C ALA A 272 25.93 -12.29 -11.23
N LYS A 273 26.65 -11.21 -11.02
CA LYS A 273 28.07 -11.02 -11.38
C LYS A 273 28.42 -11.34 -12.87
N GLY A 274 27.47 -11.08 -13.77
CA GLY A 274 27.69 -11.26 -15.20
C GLY A 274 27.45 -12.67 -15.74
N ASP A 275 26.99 -13.62 -14.92
CA ASP A 275 26.53 -14.91 -15.43
C ASP A 275 25.15 -14.74 -16.09
N THR A 276 25.12 -14.84 -17.41
CA THR A 276 23.89 -14.80 -18.22
C THR A 276 23.58 -16.13 -18.89
N THR A 277 24.25 -17.22 -18.47
CA THR A 277 24.02 -18.57 -19.00
C THR A 277 22.81 -19.23 -18.35
N GLN A 278 22.53 -18.89 -17.08
CA GLN A 278 21.40 -19.39 -16.33
C GLN A 278 20.49 -18.22 -15.92
N CYS A 279 19.19 -18.48 -15.81
CA CYS A 279 18.24 -17.48 -15.35
C CYS A 279 18.43 -17.25 -13.86
N ALA A 280 18.79 -16.02 -13.48
CA ALA A 280 18.93 -15.65 -12.07
C ALA A 280 17.58 -15.39 -11.41
N LEU A 281 16.63 -14.80 -12.15
CA LEU A 281 15.31 -14.45 -11.66
C LEU A 281 14.26 -14.64 -12.76
N LYS A 282 13.23 -15.43 -12.47
CA LYS A 282 12.05 -15.59 -13.31
C LYS A 282 10.80 -15.10 -12.54
N LEU A 283 10.07 -14.17 -13.14
CA LEU A 283 8.78 -13.67 -12.64
C LEU A 283 7.67 -14.13 -13.58
N ILE A 284 6.65 -14.80 -13.03
CA ILE A 284 5.51 -15.33 -13.80
C ILE A 284 4.22 -14.79 -13.17
N ASN A 285 3.42 -14.06 -13.95
CA ASN A 285 2.14 -13.50 -13.50
C ASN A 285 2.25 -12.69 -12.19
N CYS A 286 3.38 -11.99 -11.99
CA CYS A 286 3.64 -11.17 -10.82
C CYS A 286 3.16 -9.72 -11.00
N VAL A 287 3.01 -9.02 -9.89
CA VAL A 287 2.80 -7.57 -9.83
C VAL A 287 3.85 -6.97 -8.91
N LEU A 288 4.68 -6.06 -9.44
CA LEU A 288 5.62 -5.26 -8.66
C LEU A 288 5.20 -3.80 -8.81
N THR A 289 4.70 -3.20 -7.74
CA THR A 289 4.08 -1.87 -7.84
C THR A 289 4.35 -0.97 -6.64
N ASN A 290 4.19 0.33 -6.86
CA ASN A 290 4.22 1.37 -5.83
C ASN A 290 5.54 1.40 -5.03
N SER A 291 6.67 1.52 -5.74
CA SER A 291 8.00 1.66 -5.11
C SER A 291 8.40 3.13 -4.94
N ALA A 292 9.03 3.45 -3.81
CA ALA A 292 9.59 4.79 -3.57
C ALA A 292 10.86 5.08 -4.39
N ALA A 293 11.41 4.08 -5.07
CA ALA A 293 12.52 4.25 -6.01
C ALA A 293 12.21 3.51 -7.33
N THR A 294 12.71 2.30 -7.52
CA THR A 294 12.55 1.46 -8.71
C THR A 294 11.76 0.21 -8.34
N CYS A 295 10.86 -0.29 -9.20
CA CYS A 295 10.16 -1.54 -8.91
C CYS A 295 11.03 -2.77 -9.18
N LEU A 296 11.76 -2.79 -10.29
CA LEU A 296 12.71 -3.86 -10.64
C LEU A 296 14.04 -3.26 -11.11
N ALA A 297 15.14 -3.63 -10.49
CA ALA A 297 16.49 -3.32 -10.98
C ALA A 297 17.28 -4.60 -11.15
N THR A 298 17.99 -4.72 -12.29
CA THR A 298 18.86 -5.87 -12.56
C THR A 298 20.25 -5.42 -12.98
N GLU A 299 21.24 -6.15 -12.52
CA GLU A 299 22.63 -5.88 -12.86
C GLU A 299 23.31 -7.17 -13.31
N ALA A 300 23.77 -7.18 -14.55
CA ALA A 300 24.62 -8.24 -15.06
C ALA A 300 24.06 -9.66 -14.93
N CYS A 301 22.77 -9.83 -15.03
CA CYS A 301 22.11 -11.14 -14.85
C CYS A 301 21.16 -11.46 -16.01
N TYR A 302 20.74 -12.73 -16.09
CA TYR A 302 19.66 -13.14 -16.97
C TYR A 302 18.34 -13.16 -16.18
N VAL A 303 17.34 -12.42 -16.68
CA VAL A 303 15.99 -12.39 -16.10
C VAL A 303 14.94 -12.70 -17.14
N GLU A 304 13.89 -13.40 -16.70
CA GLU A 304 12.68 -13.70 -17.47
C GLU A 304 11.46 -13.08 -16.79
N LEU A 305 10.72 -12.27 -17.54
CA LEU A 305 9.49 -11.61 -17.10
C LEU A 305 8.35 -12.12 -17.98
N ILE A 306 7.38 -12.80 -17.41
CA ILE A 306 6.30 -13.50 -18.13
C ILE A 306 4.96 -13.10 -17.53
N GLY A 307 4.05 -12.51 -18.31
CA GLY A 307 2.72 -12.13 -17.86
C GLY A 307 2.71 -11.16 -16.66
N THR A 308 3.78 -10.40 -16.49
CA THR A 308 4.06 -9.63 -15.28
C THR A 308 3.75 -8.15 -15.46
N GLU A 309 3.09 -7.56 -14.48
CA GLU A 309 2.92 -6.11 -14.32
C GLU A 309 4.06 -5.54 -13.48
N ILE A 310 4.70 -4.48 -13.97
CA ILE A 310 5.67 -3.68 -13.21
C ILE A 310 5.22 -2.23 -13.33
N SER A 311 4.80 -1.61 -12.21
CA SER A 311 4.10 -0.33 -12.28
C SER A 311 4.41 0.61 -11.10
N ASP A 312 4.24 1.89 -11.33
CA ASP A 312 4.21 2.95 -10.32
C ASP A 312 5.45 3.06 -9.44
N ALA A 313 6.49 3.64 -9.99
CA ALA A 313 7.73 3.93 -9.30
C ALA A 313 8.01 5.45 -9.28
N ALA A 314 8.57 5.94 -8.19
CA ALA A 314 9.00 7.33 -8.09
C ALA A 314 10.15 7.66 -9.07
N SER A 315 10.96 6.65 -9.41
CA SER A 315 12.04 6.76 -10.40
C SER A 315 11.69 5.91 -11.63
N VAL A 316 12.57 4.98 -12.00
CA VAL A 316 12.40 4.05 -13.12
C VAL A 316 11.55 2.87 -12.69
N VAL A 317 10.58 2.46 -13.50
CA VAL A 317 9.79 1.27 -13.20
C VAL A 317 10.65 0.00 -13.31
N ALA A 318 11.42 -0.13 -14.41
CA ALA A 318 12.36 -1.23 -14.60
C ALA A 318 13.71 -0.72 -15.11
N TYR A 319 14.77 -1.00 -14.36
CA TYR A 319 16.16 -0.62 -14.67
C TYR A 319 16.99 -1.87 -15.00
N PHE A 320 17.54 -1.91 -16.19
CA PHE A 320 18.34 -3.02 -16.69
C PHE A 320 19.77 -2.57 -17.01
N ASN A 321 20.73 -2.95 -16.17
CA ASN A 321 22.13 -2.62 -16.35
C ASN A 321 22.90 -3.86 -16.83
N GLY A 322 23.12 -3.94 -18.15
CA GLY A 322 23.74 -5.12 -18.80
C GLY A 322 22.94 -6.41 -18.65
N GLY A 323 23.52 -7.51 -19.05
CA GLY A 323 22.91 -8.83 -18.90
C GLY A 323 21.90 -9.20 -19.99
N LYS A 324 20.98 -10.12 -19.67
CA LYS A 324 19.97 -10.63 -20.61
C LYS A 324 18.57 -10.47 -20.01
N VAL A 325 17.66 -9.87 -20.77
CA VAL A 325 16.26 -9.65 -20.38
C VAL A 325 15.33 -10.25 -21.42
N MET A 326 14.42 -11.11 -20.99
CA MET A 326 13.35 -11.67 -21.80
C MET A 326 12.03 -11.31 -21.15
N ALA A 327 11.30 -10.35 -21.73
CA ALA A 327 10.00 -9.90 -21.25
C ALA A 327 8.92 -10.29 -22.26
N SER A 328 7.90 -11.04 -21.86
CA SER A 328 6.81 -11.45 -22.73
C SER A 328 5.48 -11.26 -22.02
N GLN A 329 4.49 -10.69 -22.71
CA GLN A 329 3.18 -10.44 -22.15
C GLN A 329 3.24 -9.60 -20.86
N CYS A 330 4.07 -8.53 -20.85
CA CYS A 330 4.27 -7.69 -19.68
C CYS A 330 3.63 -6.31 -19.85
N THR A 331 3.22 -5.72 -18.74
CA THR A 331 2.78 -4.31 -18.67
C THR A 331 3.77 -3.54 -17.82
N PHE A 332 4.43 -2.55 -18.43
CA PHE A 332 5.27 -1.56 -17.76
C PHE A 332 4.52 -0.23 -17.77
N ALA A 333 4.06 0.22 -16.59
CA ALA A 333 3.25 1.43 -16.51
C ALA A 333 3.76 2.35 -15.40
N ASN A 334 3.70 3.68 -15.61
CA ASN A 334 4.06 4.59 -14.54
C ASN A 334 3.07 5.76 -14.45
N TYR A 335 2.23 5.69 -13.42
CA TYR A 335 1.30 6.74 -12.99
C TYR A 335 1.53 7.08 -11.51
N TYR A 336 2.76 6.97 -11.03
CA TYR A 336 3.11 7.17 -9.63
C TYR A 336 2.40 8.37 -9.00
N LEU A 337 1.87 8.17 -7.79
CA LEU A 337 0.89 9.05 -7.18
C LEU A 337 1.51 10.34 -6.62
N PHE A 338 2.69 10.25 -6.01
CA PHE A 338 3.22 11.31 -5.15
C PHE A 338 4.08 12.34 -5.88
N GLU A 339 4.53 12.02 -7.09
CA GLU A 339 5.24 12.96 -7.96
C GLU A 339 5.01 12.62 -9.43
N VAL A 340 5.33 13.55 -10.31
CA VAL A 340 5.30 13.29 -11.76
C VAL A 340 6.61 12.59 -12.14
N PRO A 341 6.56 11.35 -12.65
CA PRO A 341 7.77 10.62 -13.03
C PRO A 341 8.55 11.40 -14.11
N SER A 342 9.84 11.62 -13.86
CA SER A 342 10.75 12.31 -14.78
C SER A 342 11.70 11.38 -15.52
N TRP A 343 11.84 10.15 -15.04
CA TRP A 343 12.65 9.11 -15.64
C TRP A 343 11.84 8.29 -16.64
N PRO A 344 12.46 7.68 -17.65
CA PRO A 344 11.82 6.69 -18.50
C PRO A 344 11.21 5.54 -17.70
N ILE A 345 10.14 4.93 -18.23
CA ILE A 345 9.48 3.77 -17.59
C ILE A 345 10.44 2.60 -17.51
N VAL A 346 11.11 2.29 -18.64
CA VAL A 346 12.17 1.28 -18.72
C VAL A 346 13.47 1.96 -19.08
N TYR A 347 14.53 1.69 -18.34
CA TYR A 347 15.85 2.27 -18.55
C TYR A 347 16.89 1.19 -18.79
N PHE A 348 17.61 1.31 -19.88
CA PHE A 348 18.72 0.43 -20.25
C PHE A 348 20.06 1.13 -20.01
N ASP A 349 21.01 0.39 -19.42
CA ASP A 349 22.35 0.88 -19.16
C ASP A 349 23.39 -0.23 -19.36
N GLU A 350 24.64 0.17 -19.57
CA GLU A 350 25.82 -0.69 -19.65
C GLU A 350 26.96 -0.13 -18.79
N ASP A 351 26.66 0.75 -17.83
CA ASP A 351 27.69 1.31 -16.94
C ASP A 351 28.11 0.29 -15.88
N ASN A 352 29.17 -0.44 -16.24
CA ASN A 352 29.74 -1.52 -15.44
C ASN A 352 31.21 -1.27 -15.21
N SER A 353 31.56 -0.20 -14.53
CA SER A 353 32.96 0.16 -14.27
C SER A 353 33.75 -0.91 -13.51
N ASP A 354 33.09 -1.83 -12.81
CA ASP A 354 33.74 -2.82 -11.95
C ASP A 354 33.48 -4.29 -12.34
N ILE A 355 32.59 -4.58 -13.30
CA ILE A 355 32.23 -5.96 -13.64
C ILE A 355 32.37 -6.15 -15.15
N THR A 356 33.01 -7.23 -15.57
CA THR A 356 33.03 -7.71 -16.97
C THR A 356 31.66 -8.26 -17.34
N VAL A 357 30.66 -7.39 -17.30
CA VAL A 357 29.30 -7.73 -17.69
C VAL A 357 29.19 -7.61 -19.19
N GLY A 358 28.65 -8.62 -19.82
CA GLY A 358 28.32 -8.54 -21.22
C GLY A 358 27.36 -7.40 -21.53
N LYS A 359 27.36 -6.93 -22.77
CA LYS A 359 26.40 -5.95 -23.28
C LYS A 359 24.97 -6.40 -22.97
N ILE A 360 24.08 -5.43 -22.79
CA ILE A 360 22.66 -5.73 -22.60
C ILE A 360 22.06 -6.39 -23.83
N LYS A 361 21.32 -7.48 -23.62
CA LYS A 361 20.49 -8.15 -24.61
C LYS A 361 19.08 -8.23 -24.12
N ALA A 362 18.17 -7.46 -24.70
CA ALA A 362 16.79 -7.45 -24.24
C ALA A 362 15.81 -7.72 -25.38
N ARG A 363 14.77 -8.48 -25.08
CA ARG A 363 13.64 -8.77 -25.97
C ARG A 363 12.36 -8.53 -25.21
N PHE A 364 11.53 -7.65 -25.76
CA PHE A 364 10.21 -7.36 -25.27
C PHE A 364 9.18 -7.81 -26.30
N ASP A 365 8.34 -8.75 -25.93
CA ASP A 365 7.36 -9.36 -26.81
C ASP A 365 5.94 -9.13 -26.27
N ASN A 366 5.01 -8.77 -27.15
CA ASN A 366 3.58 -8.63 -26.82
C ASN A 366 3.33 -7.78 -25.55
N SER A 367 4.10 -6.74 -25.33
CA SER A 367 4.10 -5.98 -24.06
C SER A 367 3.58 -4.56 -24.23
N ILE A 368 3.14 -3.95 -23.15
CA ILE A 368 2.69 -2.55 -23.09
C ILE A 368 3.72 -1.75 -22.30
N LEU A 369 4.16 -0.61 -22.85
CA LEU A 369 4.96 0.40 -22.16
C LEU A 369 4.18 1.73 -22.23
N TYR A 370 3.65 2.20 -21.09
CA TYR A 370 2.70 3.30 -21.10
C TYR A 370 2.68 4.09 -19.78
N GLY A 371 2.51 5.41 -19.85
CA GLY A 371 2.43 6.19 -18.62
C GLY A 371 2.57 7.69 -18.79
N LEU A 372 3.00 8.36 -17.73
CA LEU A 372 3.16 9.81 -17.67
C LEU A 372 4.53 10.29 -18.18
N SER A 373 5.54 9.43 -18.18
CA SER A 373 6.89 9.72 -18.69
C SER A 373 7.17 9.02 -20.02
N THR A 374 8.36 9.23 -20.58
CA THR A 374 8.83 8.51 -21.75
C THR A 374 8.94 7.01 -21.45
N GLU A 375 8.68 6.17 -22.45
CA GLU A 375 8.63 4.73 -22.25
C GLU A 375 10.01 4.11 -22.05
N ILE A 376 11.01 4.62 -22.79
CA ILE A 376 12.40 4.14 -22.76
C ILE A 376 13.39 5.30 -22.90
N ASN A 377 14.64 5.07 -22.48
CA ASN A 377 15.77 5.94 -22.85
C ASN A 377 16.28 5.53 -24.25
N ASP A 378 15.98 6.34 -25.24
CA ASP A 378 16.25 6.04 -26.65
C ASP A 378 17.55 6.65 -27.21
N ASP A 379 18.18 7.55 -26.47
CA ASP A 379 19.39 8.26 -26.86
C ASP A 379 20.59 7.34 -27.15
N LYS A 380 20.64 6.16 -26.53
CA LYS A 380 21.69 5.13 -26.73
C LYS A 380 21.15 3.82 -27.30
N LEU A 381 19.91 3.77 -27.77
CA LEU A 381 19.28 2.52 -28.21
C LEU A 381 20.11 1.78 -29.30
N ASN A 382 20.75 2.53 -30.22
CA ASN A 382 21.60 1.96 -31.26
C ASN A 382 22.91 1.31 -30.75
N GLU A 383 23.27 1.53 -29.49
CA GLU A 383 24.43 0.90 -28.85
C GLU A 383 24.06 -0.44 -28.23
N PHE A 384 22.76 -0.72 -28.05
CA PHE A 384 22.20 -1.84 -27.29
C PHE A 384 21.61 -2.92 -28.21
N ASP A 385 21.72 -4.20 -27.83
CA ASP A 385 21.01 -5.34 -28.46
C ASP A 385 19.61 -5.48 -27.84
N VAL A 386 18.73 -4.46 -28.04
CA VAL A 386 17.39 -4.37 -27.45
C VAL A 386 16.35 -4.34 -28.56
N TYR A 387 15.33 -5.18 -28.51
CA TYR A 387 14.25 -5.22 -29.50
C TYR A 387 12.90 -5.33 -28.84
N PHE A 388 11.92 -4.62 -29.44
CA PHE A 388 10.51 -4.64 -29.08
C PHE A 388 9.71 -5.23 -30.25
N ARG A 389 8.93 -6.28 -29.97
CA ARG A 389 8.13 -6.95 -30.99
C ARG A 389 6.68 -7.02 -30.54
N TYR A 390 5.77 -6.51 -31.36
CA TYR A 390 4.34 -6.44 -31.03
C TYR A 390 4.11 -5.76 -29.68
N CYS A 391 4.74 -4.62 -29.45
CA CYS A 391 4.57 -3.82 -28.23
C CYS A 391 3.75 -2.57 -28.51
N LEU A 392 3.04 -2.07 -27.49
CA LEU A 392 2.27 -0.84 -27.57
C LEU A 392 3.01 0.30 -26.87
N PHE A 393 3.13 1.44 -27.57
CA PHE A 393 3.74 2.67 -27.09
C PHE A 393 2.80 3.86 -27.26
N LYS A 394 2.88 4.82 -26.35
CA LYS A 394 2.16 6.09 -26.42
C LYS A 394 2.78 7.07 -27.40
N ARG A 395 4.10 7.00 -27.58
CA ARG A 395 4.85 7.90 -28.46
C ARG A 395 4.58 7.62 -29.94
N ALA A 396 4.93 8.60 -30.79
CA ALA A 396 4.91 8.43 -32.24
C ALA A 396 5.98 7.45 -32.73
N ASP A 397 5.76 6.89 -33.93
CA ASP A 397 6.68 5.94 -34.57
C ASP A 397 8.08 6.54 -34.73
N MET A 398 9.07 5.83 -34.20
CA MET A 398 10.48 6.21 -34.29
C MET A 398 11.12 5.83 -35.64
N ASN A 399 10.44 5.01 -36.44
CA ASN A 399 10.98 4.47 -37.71
C ASN A 399 12.37 3.84 -37.51
N ASP A 400 12.55 3.05 -36.48
CA ASP A 400 13.78 2.42 -36.04
C ASP A 400 13.66 0.89 -36.06
N GLY A 401 14.73 0.19 -36.53
CA GLY A 401 14.72 -1.27 -36.67
C GLY A 401 14.67 -2.07 -35.37
N HIS A 402 14.79 -1.43 -34.21
CA HIS A 402 14.61 -2.06 -32.91
C HIS A 402 13.14 -2.36 -32.58
N PHE A 403 12.17 -1.76 -33.33
CA PHE A 403 10.75 -1.93 -33.15
C PHE A 403 10.11 -2.70 -34.30
N ILE A 404 9.57 -3.87 -34.02
CA ILE A 404 9.02 -4.80 -35.00
C ILE A 404 7.53 -4.99 -34.77
N ASN A 405 6.72 -4.55 -35.71
CA ASN A 405 5.25 -4.62 -35.65
C ASN A 405 4.68 -4.01 -34.36
N CYS A 406 5.27 -2.93 -33.84
CA CYS A 406 4.78 -2.22 -32.68
C CYS A 406 3.60 -1.30 -33.02
N ILE A 407 2.77 -1.02 -32.04
CA ILE A 407 1.67 -0.05 -32.10
C ILE A 407 2.16 1.27 -31.52
N TRP A 408 2.03 2.33 -32.32
CA TRP A 408 2.42 3.67 -31.96
C TRP A 408 1.19 4.54 -31.71
N GLU A 409 1.32 5.54 -30.82
CA GLU A 409 0.22 6.41 -30.43
C GLU A 409 -1.02 5.62 -29.94
N GLY A 410 -0.77 4.37 -29.47
CA GLY A 410 -1.83 3.49 -28.98
C GLY A 410 -2.26 3.86 -27.57
N ASP A 411 -3.52 3.55 -27.24
CA ASP A 411 -4.08 3.71 -25.90
C ASP A 411 -4.53 2.36 -25.35
N PRO A 412 -3.92 1.85 -24.27
CA PRO A 412 -4.35 0.61 -23.65
C PRO A 412 -5.70 0.72 -22.93
N GLN A 413 -6.26 1.94 -22.77
CA GLN A 413 -7.53 2.17 -22.06
C GLN A 413 -7.58 1.41 -20.73
N PHE A 414 -6.59 1.64 -19.87
CA PHE A 414 -6.56 1.01 -18.54
C PHE A 414 -7.82 1.33 -17.75
N LEU A 415 -8.38 0.36 -17.04
CA LEU A 415 -9.65 0.52 -16.34
C LEU A 415 -9.63 1.64 -15.33
N THR A 416 -8.52 1.78 -14.58
CA THR A 416 -8.40 2.85 -13.59
C THR A 416 -6.95 3.23 -13.40
N VAL A 417 -6.66 4.53 -13.49
CA VAL A 417 -5.35 5.08 -13.16
C VAL A 417 -5.53 6.33 -12.30
N ARG A 418 -5.03 6.28 -11.06
CA ARG A 418 -5.06 7.37 -10.06
C ARG A 418 -6.45 7.76 -9.52
N ASP A 419 -7.56 7.30 -10.09
CA ASP A 419 -8.88 7.64 -9.57
C ASP A 419 -9.08 7.04 -8.20
N LYS A 420 -9.48 7.86 -7.22
CA LYS A 420 -9.66 7.48 -5.81
C LYS A 420 -8.47 6.70 -5.24
N TYR A 421 -7.26 6.97 -5.75
CA TYR A 421 -6.01 6.26 -5.41
C TYR A 421 -5.99 4.78 -5.83
N LEU A 422 -6.81 4.41 -6.82
CA LEU A 422 -6.85 3.06 -7.38
C LEU A 422 -6.07 3.00 -8.69
N PHE A 423 -5.49 1.83 -8.93
CA PHE A 423 -4.74 1.49 -10.13
C PHE A 423 -5.17 0.11 -10.60
N ASP A 424 -5.61 0.02 -11.85
CA ASP A 424 -6.02 -1.22 -12.49
C ASP A 424 -5.60 -1.18 -13.96
N TYR A 425 -4.54 -1.90 -14.27
CA TYR A 425 -3.93 -1.93 -15.61
C TYR A 425 -4.52 -3.00 -16.52
N ARG A 426 -5.70 -3.56 -16.18
CA ARG A 426 -6.49 -4.36 -17.12
C ARG A 426 -7.01 -3.48 -18.25
N LEU A 427 -7.27 -4.10 -19.40
CA LEU A 427 -7.67 -3.41 -20.63
C LEU A 427 -9.16 -3.04 -20.60
N GLY A 428 -9.49 -1.82 -20.98
CA GLY A 428 -10.85 -1.39 -21.26
C GLY A 428 -11.36 -1.88 -22.62
N ASN A 429 -12.66 -1.75 -22.88
CA ASN A 429 -13.32 -2.27 -24.08
C ASN A 429 -12.81 -1.67 -25.39
N GLU A 430 -12.28 -0.45 -25.36
CA GLU A 430 -11.79 0.29 -26.53
C GLU A 430 -10.25 0.25 -26.63
N SER A 431 -9.59 -0.67 -25.95
CA SER A 431 -8.14 -0.75 -25.91
C SER A 431 -7.52 -1.12 -27.27
N ASP A 432 -6.52 -0.34 -27.68
CA ASP A 432 -5.70 -0.64 -28.85
C ASP A 432 -4.82 -1.89 -28.69
N ALA A 433 -4.73 -2.46 -27.48
CA ALA A 433 -3.95 -3.65 -27.16
C ALA A 433 -4.71 -4.96 -27.45
N ILE A 434 -6.03 -4.92 -27.66
CA ILE A 434 -6.87 -6.11 -27.83
C ILE A 434 -6.56 -6.80 -29.16
N ALA A 435 -6.27 -8.11 -29.10
CA ALA A 435 -6.02 -8.98 -30.26
C ALA A 435 -4.87 -8.47 -31.18
N LYS A 436 -3.87 -7.80 -30.66
CA LYS A 436 -2.73 -7.24 -31.42
C LYS A 436 -1.42 -7.99 -31.26
N GLY A 437 -1.38 -8.96 -30.36
CA GLY A 437 -0.17 -9.73 -30.10
C GLY A 437 0.04 -10.88 -31.10
N ASN A 438 1.25 -11.42 -31.06
CA ASN A 438 1.65 -12.58 -31.85
C ASN A 438 1.73 -13.82 -30.95
N SER A 439 0.83 -14.78 -31.17
CA SER A 439 0.72 -16.01 -30.37
C SER A 439 1.99 -16.88 -30.42
N THR A 440 2.79 -16.79 -31.49
CA THR A 440 4.04 -17.56 -31.59
C THR A 440 5.15 -17.04 -30.68
N LEU A 441 5.01 -15.82 -30.14
CA LEU A 441 5.92 -15.19 -29.18
C LEU A 441 5.42 -15.31 -27.74
N CYS A 442 4.26 -15.94 -27.51
CA CYS A 442 3.73 -16.18 -26.18
C CYS A 442 4.36 -17.47 -25.61
N PRO A 443 5.17 -17.40 -24.54
CA PRO A 443 5.70 -18.59 -23.91
C PRO A 443 4.57 -19.41 -23.24
N LEU A 444 4.79 -20.71 -23.06
CA LEU A 444 3.78 -21.61 -22.48
C LEU A 444 3.35 -21.16 -21.08
N GLU A 445 4.29 -20.64 -20.29
CA GLU A 445 4.04 -20.12 -18.94
C GLU A 445 3.11 -18.89 -18.94
N ALA A 446 2.97 -18.18 -20.07
CA ALA A 446 2.08 -17.06 -20.24
C ALA A 446 0.72 -17.45 -20.84
N GLN A 447 0.43 -18.73 -21.04
CA GLN A 447 -0.86 -19.15 -21.61
C GLN A 447 -2.04 -18.58 -20.80
N PHE A 448 -1.93 -18.57 -19.49
CA PHE A 448 -2.91 -17.96 -18.61
C PHE A 448 -2.37 -16.67 -18.01
N ASP A 449 -3.21 -15.65 -17.90
CA ASP A 449 -2.86 -14.45 -17.14
C ASP A 449 -2.97 -14.71 -15.62
N ARG A 450 -2.65 -13.69 -14.82
CA ARG A 450 -2.69 -13.84 -13.37
C ARG A 450 -4.07 -14.10 -12.77
N TYR A 451 -5.13 -13.90 -13.53
CA TYR A 451 -6.52 -14.21 -13.15
C TYR A 451 -7.02 -15.54 -13.71
N GLY A 452 -6.16 -16.29 -14.40
CA GLY A 452 -6.49 -17.58 -15.00
C GLY A 452 -7.21 -17.49 -16.35
N ASN A 453 -7.25 -16.31 -16.99
CA ASN A 453 -7.83 -16.15 -18.31
C ASN A 453 -6.86 -16.69 -19.39
N ASP A 454 -7.37 -17.55 -20.30
CA ASP A 454 -6.60 -18.17 -21.37
C ASP A 454 -6.38 -17.20 -22.54
N ARG A 455 -5.12 -16.81 -22.78
CA ARG A 455 -4.71 -15.90 -23.87
C ARG A 455 -4.93 -16.49 -25.25
N LEU A 456 -4.89 -17.79 -25.37
CA LEU A 456 -4.95 -18.49 -26.65
C LEU A 456 -6.37 -18.92 -27.06
N LEU A 457 -7.36 -18.71 -26.21
CA LEU A 457 -8.73 -19.17 -26.40
C LEU A 457 -9.35 -18.67 -27.70
N ASN A 458 -9.08 -17.43 -28.11
CA ASN A 458 -9.68 -16.77 -29.26
C ASN A 458 -8.73 -16.66 -30.48
N GLY A 459 -7.56 -17.28 -30.44
CA GLY A 459 -6.60 -17.36 -31.55
C GLY A 459 -5.74 -16.09 -31.77
N ALA A 460 -6.24 -14.91 -31.41
CA ALA A 460 -5.47 -13.67 -31.37
C ALA A 460 -5.28 -13.28 -29.88
N ILE A 461 -4.04 -12.88 -29.53
CA ILE A 461 -3.73 -12.56 -28.14
C ILE A 461 -3.66 -11.05 -27.92
N ASP A 462 -4.00 -10.63 -26.71
CA ASP A 462 -3.88 -9.26 -26.29
C ASP A 462 -2.44 -8.93 -25.92
N LEU A 463 -2.09 -7.65 -25.94
CA LEU A 463 -0.80 -7.17 -25.43
C LEU A 463 -0.87 -6.95 -23.91
N GLY A 464 0.31 -7.07 -23.27
CA GLY A 464 0.44 -6.78 -21.85
C GLY A 464 0.17 -7.95 -20.92
N ALA A 465 0.14 -7.66 -19.62
CA ALA A 465 0.04 -8.66 -18.55
C ALA A 465 -1.34 -9.31 -18.43
N TYR A 466 -2.37 -8.72 -19.00
CA TYR A 466 -3.77 -9.12 -18.79
C TYR A 466 -4.46 -9.48 -20.09
N VAL A 467 -5.29 -10.52 -20.04
CA VAL A 467 -6.28 -10.82 -21.08
C VAL A 467 -7.44 -9.83 -20.94
N TRP A 468 -7.87 -9.27 -22.04
CA TRP A 468 -9.07 -8.46 -22.05
C TRP A 468 -10.30 -9.29 -21.72
N VAL A 469 -11.09 -8.79 -20.77
CA VAL A 469 -12.40 -9.30 -20.40
C VAL A 469 -13.40 -8.16 -20.57
N PRO A 470 -14.53 -8.35 -21.30
CA PRO A 470 -15.51 -7.29 -21.49
C PRO A 470 -15.98 -6.67 -20.16
N VAL A 471 -15.89 -5.36 -20.07
CA VAL A 471 -16.37 -4.60 -18.92
C VAL A 471 -17.81 -4.17 -19.16
N PRO A 472 -18.76 -4.42 -18.23
CA PRO A 472 -20.13 -3.93 -18.35
C PRO A 472 -20.17 -2.41 -18.48
N GLU A 473 -21.05 -1.88 -19.33
CA GLU A 473 -21.17 -0.43 -19.58
C GLU A 473 -21.57 0.38 -18.33
N ASP A 474 -22.21 -0.27 -17.34
CA ASP A 474 -22.67 0.37 -16.10
C ASP A 474 -21.55 0.57 -15.06
N GLU A 475 -20.33 0.06 -15.28
CA GLU A 475 -19.18 0.22 -14.36
C GLU A 475 -18.19 1.31 -14.81
N THR A 476 -18.51 2.06 -15.87
CA THR A 476 -17.63 3.07 -16.45
C THR A 476 -17.94 4.51 -16.03
N ASP A 477 -18.85 4.75 -15.04
CA ASP A 477 -19.22 6.09 -14.53
C ASP A 477 -18.57 6.41 -13.17
#